data_d5ce7472479c39a58b15b676c25b7de6
#
_entry.id   d5ce7472479c39a58b15b676c25b7de6
#
_cell.length_a   1.000
_cell.length_b   1.000
_cell.length_c   1.000
_cell.angle_alpha   90.00
_cell.angle_beta   90.00
_cell.angle_gamma   90.00
#
_symmetry.space_group_name_H-M   'P 1'
#
loop_
_entity.id
_entity.type
_entity.pdbx_description
1 polymer ?
#
loop_
_entity_poly.entity_id
_entity_poly.type
_entity_poly.pdbx_seq_one_letter_code
_entity_poly.pdbx_strand_id
1 'polypeptide(L)'
;MTGIKRYGREELPENLRGTWDWLQALTGQAAYVEAFAGAPELLDFTMKDFYDGIFYKGRVDVRYKQLARLRMSLGHGCRSCNLGNTEGAREAGYSAAQLEAIEGDRSVFTDAERAVLELADEMLMTNIHGHLEPGLYSELKRHFDDAQILELGTVMTFLGGLAKLLFVFDLAEKEETCPFKPVVRPELIAAA
;
A
#
# COMPACT_ATOMS: atom_id res chain seq x y z
N MET A 1 -8.31 13.32 -17.20
CA MET A 1 -8.62 13.55 -15.77
C MET A 1 -9.91 12.80 -15.47
N THR A 2 -9.96 12.01 -14.41
CA THR A 2 -11.20 11.36 -13.97
C THR A 2 -12.20 12.45 -13.56
N GLY A 3 -13.48 12.26 -13.85
CA GLY A 3 -14.55 13.22 -13.52
C GLY A 3 -14.97 13.19 -12.04
N ILE A 4 -14.23 12.49 -11.17
CA ILE A 4 -14.52 12.45 -9.73
C ILE A 4 -14.20 13.80 -9.11
N LYS A 5 -15.18 14.36 -8.39
CA LYS A 5 -15.01 15.61 -7.67
C LYS A 5 -13.92 15.44 -6.61
N ARG A 6 -13.03 16.41 -6.54
CA ARG A 6 -12.05 16.56 -5.46
C ARG A 6 -12.42 17.77 -4.62
N TYR A 7 -12.39 17.63 -3.33
CA TYR A 7 -12.70 18.67 -2.37
C TYR A 7 -11.39 19.33 -1.93
N GLY A 8 -11.28 20.63 -2.13
CA GLY A 8 -10.13 21.39 -1.66
C GLY A 8 -10.08 21.41 -0.12
N ARG A 9 -8.90 21.71 0.43
CA ARG A 9 -8.67 21.71 1.89
C ARG A 9 -9.77 22.41 2.69
N GLU A 10 -10.24 23.57 2.21
CA GLU A 10 -11.25 24.36 2.90
C GLU A 10 -12.67 23.77 2.82
N GLU A 11 -12.92 22.92 1.83
CA GLU A 11 -14.18 22.18 1.68
C GLU A 11 -14.20 20.90 2.53
N LEU A 12 -13.02 20.45 3.03
CA LEU A 12 -12.91 19.24 3.84
C LEU A 12 -13.51 19.43 5.23
N PRO A 13 -14.15 18.36 5.79
CA PRO A 13 -14.44 18.27 7.21
C PRO A 13 -13.19 18.55 8.05
N GLU A 14 -13.36 19.21 9.19
CA GLU A 14 -12.25 19.67 10.05
C GLU A 14 -11.30 18.52 10.45
N ASN A 15 -11.86 17.36 10.75
CA ASN A 15 -11.10 16.16 11.14
C ASN A 15 -10.23 15.58 10.01
N LEU A 16 -10.44 15.95 8.75
CA LEU A 16 -9.65 15.49 7.61
C LEU A 16 -8.56 16.45 7.19
N ARG A 17 -8.61 17.71 7.64
CA ARG A 17 -7.63 18.74 7.24
C ARG A 17 -6.21 18.41 7.69
N GLY A 18 -6.05 17.87 8.90
CA GLY A 18 -4.74 17.42 9.38
C GLY A 18 -4.14 16.30 8.55
N THR A 19 -4.94 15.33 8.14
CA THR A 19 -4.50 14.25 7.24
C THR A 19 -4.16 14.81 5.86
N TRP A 20 -4.94 15.74 5.35
CA TRP A 20 -4.65 16.42 4.08
C TRP A 20 -3.31 17.18 4.15
N ASP A 21 -3.09 17.98 5.19
CA ASP A 21 -1.86 18.75 5.40
C ASP A 21 -0.63 17.83 5.48
N TRP A 22 -0.74 16.72 6.19
CA TRP A 22 0.33 15.74 6.32
C TRP A 22 0.65 15.06 4.98
N LEU A 23 -0.36 14.61 4.24
CA LEU A 23 -0.18 13.99 2.92
C LEU A 23 0.42 15.00 1.94
N GLN A 24 -0.07 16.22 1.92
CA GLN A 24 0.44 17.27 1.04
C GLN A 24 1.92 17.59 1.34
N ALA A 25 2.30 17.67 2.61
CA ALA A 25 3.68 17.90 3.01
C ALA A 25 4.61 16.72 2.65
N LEU A 26 4.14 15.49 2.83
CA LEU A 26 4.96 14.30 2.63
C LEU A 26 5.07 13.88 1.15
N THR A 27 3.98 13.96 0.41
CA THR A 27 3.89 13.39 -0.94
C THR A 27 3.68 14.43 -2.05
N GLY A 28 3.40 15.69 -1.67
CA GLY A 28 3.05 16.75 -2.61
C GLY A 28 1.60 16.68 -3.11
N GLN A 29 0.79 15.75 -2.60
CA GLN A 29 -0.61 15.59 -3.00
C GLN A 29 -1.45 14.93 -1.90
N ALA A 30 -2.76 15.25 -1.89
CA ALA A 30 -3.74 14.66 -0.98
C ALA A 30 -4.98 14.14 -1.74
N ALA A 31 -4.81 13.77 -3.00
CA ALA A 31 -5.88 13.41 -3.93
C ALA A 31 -6.81 12.31 -3.41
N TYR A 32 -6.27 11.37 -2.62
CA TYR A 32 -7.07 10.34 -1.96
C TYR A 32 -8.08 10.95 -0.99
N VAL A 33 -7.63 11.77 -0.04
CA VAL A 33 -8.52 12.42 0.95
C VAL A 33 -9.51 13.36 0.24
N GLU A 34 -9.04 14.11 -0.75
CA GLU A 34 -9.88 15.02 -1.54
C GLU A 34 -11.03 14.30 -2.23
N ALA A 35 -10.77 13.15 -2.84
CA ALA A 35 -11.82 12.36 -3.52
C ALA A 35 -12.76 11.66 -2.53
N PHE A 36 -12.18 11.02 -1.50
CA PHE A 36 -12.95 10.24 -0.53
C PHE A 36 -13.75 11.11 0.46
N ALA A 37 -13.48 12.41 0.56
CA ALA A 37 -14.31 13.32 1.34
C ALA A 37 -15.78 13.38 0.84
N GLY A 38 -16.01 13.00 -0.41
CA GLY A 38 -17.36 12.85 -0.97
C GLY A 38 -18.10 11.57 -0.56
N ALA A 39 -17.41 10.62 0.09
CA ALA A 39 -17.92 9.35 0.56
C ALA A 39 -17.29 9.01 1.93
N PRO A 40 -17.65 9.77 2.98
CA PRO A 40 -16.98 9.68 4.28
C PRO A 40 -17.06 8.30 4.93
N GLU A 41 -18.11 7.53 4.65
CA GLU A 41 -18.24 6.15 5.12
C GLU A 41 -17.17 5.22 4.54
N LEU A 42 -16.74 5.43 3.29
CA LEU A 42 -15.65 4.65 2.69
C LEU A 42 -14.29 5.05 3.27
N LEU A 43 -14.11 6.33 3.57
CA LEU A 43 -12.91 6.80 4.26
C LEU A 43 -12.85 6.26 5.68
N ASP A 44 -13.97 6.27 6.42
CA ASP A 44 -14.09 5.69 7.75
C ASP A 44 -13.78 4.20 7.75
N PHE A 45 -14.33 3.44 6.81
CA PHE A 45 -13.99 2.02 6.63
C PHE A 45 -12.48 1.82 6.47
N THR A 46 -11.84 2.63 5.60
CA THR A 46 -10.39 2.52 5.39
C THR A 46 -9.61 2.89 6.65
N MET A 47 -9.93 4.03 7.27
CA MET A 47 -9.11 4.56 8.36
C MET A 47 -9.39 3.87 9.70
N LYS A 48 -10.66 3.61 10.03
CA LYS A 48 -11.05 3.05 11.32
C LYS A 48 -11.06 1.52 11.31
N ASP A 49 -11.77 0.92 10.34
CA ASP A 49 -11.94 -0.54 10.37
C ASP A 49 -10.67 -1.25 9.88
N PHE A 50 -10.09 -0.79 8.78
CA PHE A 50 -8.88 -1.43 8.28
C PHE A 50 -7.62 -0.95 9.02
N TYR A 51 -7.26 0.35 8.97
CA TYR A 51 -6.00 0.79 9.57
C TYR A 51 -6.02 0.66 11.09
N ASP A 52 -6.97 1.25 11.79
CA ASP A 52 -7.00 1.17 13.25
C ASP A 52 -7.38 -0.22 13.75
N GLY A 53 -8.32 -0.89 13.11
CA GLY A 53 -8.84 -2.19 13.57
C GLY A 53 -7.91 -3.36 13.27
N ILE A 54 -7.36 -3.44 12.05
CA ILE A 54 -6.59 -4.61 11.58
C ILE A 54 -5.11 -4.27 11.44
N PHE A 55 -4.77 -3.19 10.74
CA PHE A 55 -3.38 -2.90 10.40
C PHE A 55 -2.54 -2.57 11.63
N TYR A 56 -2.99 -1.66 12.49
CA TYR A 56 -2.26 -1.25 13.69
C TYR A 56 -2.56 -2.11 14.93
N LYS A 57 -3.76 -2.71 15.05
CA LYS A 57 -4.21 -3.41 16.27
C LYS A 57 -4.53 -4.89 16.06
N GLY A 58 -4.22 -5.46 14.91
CA GLY A 58 -4.46 -6.88 14.62
C GLY A 58 -3.54 -7.83 15.40
N ARG A 59 -3.57 -9.13 15.02
CA ARG A 59 -2.80 -10.20 15.66
C ARG A 59 -1.31 -10.17 15.33
N VAL A 60 -0.98 -9.72 14.10
CA VAL A 60 0.39 -9.62 13.62
C VAL A 60 0.98 -8.28 14.04
N ASP A 61 2.23 -8.30 14.52
CA ASP A 61 2.96 -7.08 14.82
C ASP A 61 2.97 -6.15 13.60
N VAL A 62 2.68 -4.88 13.84
CA VAL A 62 2.61 -3.84 12.81
C VAL A 62 3.90 -3.74 12.00
N ARG A 63 5.03 -4.08 12.60
CA ARG A 63 6.34 -4.10 11.93
C ARG A 63 6.31 -4.95 10.66
N TYR A 64 5.79 -6.18 10.72
CA TYR A 64 5.67 -7.05 9.54
C TYR A 64 4.71 -6.50 8.49
N LYS A 65 3.61 -5.88 8.92
CA LYS A 65 2.64 -5.25 8.03
C LYS A 65 3.21 -4.04 7.30
N GLN A 66 4.02 -3.22 7.99
CA GLN A 66 4.72 -2.08 7.37
C GLN A 66 5.75 -2.56 6.33
N LEU A 67 6.46 -3.65 6.62
CA LEU A 67 7.40 -4.25 5.68
C LEU A 67 6.69 -4.72 4.41
N ALA A 68 5.62 -5.51 4.57
CA ALA A 68 4.79 -5.97 3.46
C ALA A 68 4.19 -4.80 2.65
N ARG A 69 3.66 -3.79 3.34
CA ARG A 69 3.09 -2.59 2.73
C ARG A 69 4.10 -1.85 1.86
N LEU A 70 5.32 -1.67 2.37
CA LEU A 70 6.38 -1.01 1.59
C LEU A 70 6.80 -1.86 0.40
N ARG A 71 7.03 -3.18 0.59
CA ARG A 71 7.36 -4.08 -0.52
C ARG A 71 6.32 -4.04 -1.63
N MET A 72 5.03 -4.07 -1.29
CA MET A 72 3.96 -4.01 -2.26
C MET A 72 3.93 -2.68 -3.01
N SER A 73 4.10 -1.55 -2.32
CA SER A 73 4.07 -0.24 -2.97
C SER A 73 5.25 -0.02 -3.91
N LEU A 74 6.44 -0.53 -3.56
CA LEU A 74 7.61 -0.55 -4.44
C LEU A 74 7.33 -1.39 -5.69
N GLY A 75 6.88 -2.63 -5.52
CA GLY A 75 6.56 -3.52 -6.64
C GLY A 75 5.42 -3.03 -7.54
N HIS A 76 4.51 -2.22 -7.00
CA HIS A 76 3.45 -1.57 -7.77
C HIS A 76 3.88 -0.25 -8.41
N GLY A 77 5.01 0.32 -8.01
CA GLY A 77 5.49 1.60 -8.53
C GLY A 77 4.58 2.78 -8.15
N CYS A 78 4.06 2.80 -6.93
CA CYS A 78 3.24 3.88 -6.40
C CYS A 78 4.13 4.91 -5.70
N ARG A 79 4.52 6.00 -6.39
CA ARG A 79 5.42 7.01 -5.84
C ARG A 79 4.91 7.61 -4.52
N SER A 80 3.65 8.05 -4.48
CA SER A 80 3.06 8.61 -3.27
C SER A 80 3.02 7.60 -2.12
N CYS A 81 2.68 6.32 -2.45
CA CYS A 81 2.66 5.26 -1.44
C CYS A 81 4.07 4.97 -0.93
N ASN A 82 5.08 4.93 -1.81
CA ASN A 82 6.47 4.66 -1.43
C ASN A 82 6.98 5.66 -0.39
N LEU A 83 6.70 6.95 -0.57
CA LEU A 83 7.09 8.00 0.39
C LEU A 83 6.48 7.74 1.77
N GLY A 84 5.16 7.58 1.83
CA GLY A 84 4.46 7.35 3.11
C GLY A 84 4.79 6.00 3.76
N ASN A 85 4.95 4.95 2.96
CA ASN A 85 5.23 3.61 3.46
C ASN A 85 6.69 3.47 3.94
N THR A 86 7.63 4.18 3.31
CA THR A 86 9.01 4.26 3.78
C THR A 86 9.09 4.89 5.17
N GLU A 87 8.34 5.98 5.40
CA GLU A 87 8.29 6.61 6.72
C GLU A 87 7.66 5.67 7.75
N GLY A 88 6.52 5.05 7.44
CA GLY A 88 5.89 4.07 8.32
C GLY A 88 6.80 2.86 8.64
N ALA A 89 7.63 2.42 7.70
CA ALA A 89 8.60 1.36 7.95
C ALA A 89 9.76 1.84 8.85
N ARG A 90 10.22 3.08 8.70
CA ARG A 90 11.20 3.68 9.62
C ARG A 90 10.67 3.78 11.05
N GLU A 91 9.45 4.26 11.21
CA GLU A 91 8.76 4.33 12.52
C GLU A 91 8.60 2.94 13.15
N ALA A 92 8.42 1.89 12.33
CA ALA A 92 8.38 0.51 12.77
C ALA A 92 9.77 -0.10 13.08
N GLY A 93 10.85 0.71 12.97
CA GLY A 93 12.21 0.36 13.39
C GLY A 93 13.08 -0.28 12.30
N TYR A 94 12.73 -0.18 11.01
CA TYR A 94 13.61 -0.61 9.92
C TYR A 94 14.70 0.43 9.66
N SER A 95 15.95 -0.04 9.58
CA SER A 95 17.12 0.78 9.23
C SER A 95 17.11 1.16 7.74
N ALA A 96 17.86 2.21 7.40
CA ALA A 96 18.05 2.62 6.00
C ALA A 96 18.59 1.45 5.13
N ALA A 97 19.54 0.69 5.65
CA ALA A 97 20.12 -0.47 4.94
C ALA A 97 19.07 -1.56 4.66
N GLN A 98 18.16 -1.82 5.61
CA GLN A 98 17.05 -2.76 5.39
C GLN A 98 16.07 -2.23 4.34
N LEU A 99 15.73 -0.94 4.38
CA LEU A 99 14.81 -0.34 3.41
C LEU A 99 15.36 -0.41 1.98
N GLU A 100 16.67 -0.19 1.79
CA GLU A 100 17.35 -0.34 0.50
C GLU A 100 17.41 -1.80 0.02
N ALA A 101 17.48 -2.76 0.95
CA ALA A 101 17.60 -4.19 0.66
C ALA A 101 16.25 -4.89 0.32
N ILE A 102 15.11 -4.22 0.46
CA ILE A 102 13.79 -4.84 0.23
C ILE A 102 13.66 -5.45 -1.17
N GLU A 103 14.19 -4.78 -2.20
CA GLU A 103 14.17 -5.24 -3.59
C GLU A 103 15.48 -5.92 -4.02
N GLY A 104 16.45 -6.02 -3.12
CA GLY A 104 17.78 -6.56 -3.37
C GLY A 104 18.15 -7.74 -2.48
N ASP A 105 19.33 -7.65 -1.84
CA ASP A 105 19.83 -8.68 -0.93
C ASP A 105 19.08 -8.64 0.41
N ARG A 106 18.21 -9.61 0.61
CA ARG A 106 17.39 -9.76 1.82
C ARG A 106 18.11 -10.47 2.99
N SER A 107 19.41 -10.69 2.90
CA SER A 107 20.20 -11.34 3.98
C SER A 107 20.21 -10.55 5.30
N VAL A 108 19.94 -9.24 5.23
CA VAL A 108 19.85 -8.33 6.38
C VAL A 108 18.55 -8.47 7.19
N PHE A 109 17.59 -9.24 6.67
CA PHE A 109 16.31 -9.49 7.33
C PHE A 109 16.34 -10.82 8.11
N THR A 110 15.54 -10.90 9.15
CA THR A 110 15.29 -12.16 9.88
C THR A 110 14.53 -13.15 8.99
N ASP A 111 14.50 -14.43 9.39
CA ASP A 111 13.74 -15.46 8.66
C ASP A 111 12.25 -15.10 8.55
N ALA A 112 11.66 -14.60 9.65
CA ALA A 112 10.27 -14.16 9.66
C ALA A 112 10.00 -12.99 8.69
N GLU A 113 10.90 -12.01 8.66
CA GLU A 113 10.79 -10.86 7.74
C GLU A 113 10.96 -11.28 6.28
N ARG A 114 11.90 -12.20 5.98
CA ARG A 114 12.04 -12.76 4.64
C ARG A 114 10.79 -13.50 4.19
N ALA A 115 10.21 -14.35 5.05
CA ALA A 115 8.98 -15.06 4.72
C ALA A 115 7.81 -14.09 4.44
N VAL A 116 7.72 -12.97 5.18
CA VAL A 116 6.72 -11.91 4.91
C VAL A 116 6.99 -11.20 3.59
N LEU A 117 8.25 -10.92 3.25
CA LEU A 117 8.62 -10.32 1.96
C LEU A 117 8.33 -11.26 0.79
N GLU A 118 8.58 -12.57 0.94
CA GLU A 118 8.24 -13.58 -0.07
C GLU A 118 6.72 -13.69 -0.25
N LEU A 119 5.94 -13.71 0.84
CA LEU A 119 4.49 -13.67 0.74
C LEU A 119 4.01 -12.38 0.05
N ALA A 120 4.63 -11.24 0.32
CA ALA A 120 4.28 -9.99 -0.35
C ALA A 120 4.60 -10.04 -1.85
N ASP A 121 5.67 -10.73 -2.28
CA ASP A 121 5.98 -10.95 -3.70
C ASP A 121 4.90 -11.79 -4.40
N GLU A 122 4.37 -12.82 -3.72
CA GLU A 122 3.26 -13.62 -4.25
C GLU A 122 1.95 -12.81 -4.35
N MET A 123 1.78 -11.83 -3.48
CA MET A 123 0.58 -10.98 -3.42
C MET A 123 0.65 -9.74 -4.32
N LEU A 124 1.73 -9.52 -5.06
CA LEU A 124 1.82 -8.40 -6.00
C LEU A 124 0.78 -8.52 -7.12
N MET A 125 0.11 -7.43 -7.46
CA MET A 125 -0.82 -7.38 -8.61
C MET A 125 -0.15 -7.73 -9.96
N THR A 126 1.16 -7.64 -10.04
CA THR A 126 1.96 -8.01 -11.22
C THR A 126 2.28 -9.50 -11.27
N ASN A 127 2.20 -10.20 -10.14
CA ASN A 127 2.39 -11.65 -10.07
C ASN A 127 1.05 -12.37 -10.31
N ILE A 128 0.70 -12.55 -11.58
CA ILE A 128 -0.57 -13.21 -11.97
C ILE A 128 -0.60 -14.71 -11.65
N HIS A 129 0.54 -15.30 -11.30
CA HIS A 129 0.69 -16.69 -10.93
C HIS A 129 0.97 -16.88 -9.44
N GLY A 130 0.83 -15.79 -8.65
CA GLY A 130 1.10 -15.80 -7.22
C GLY A 130 0.37 -16.95 -6.52
N HIS A 131 1.12 -17.71 -5.74
CA HIS A 131 0.65 -18.92 -5.09
C HIS A 131 1.40 -19.16 -3.78
N LEU A 132 0.66 -19.52 -2.74
CA LEU A 132 1.27 -19.90 -1.47
C LEU A 132 1.84 -21.32 -1.58
N GLU A 133 3.09 -21.43 -2.04
CA GLU A 133 3.81 -22.68 -2.16
C GLU A 133 3.98 -23.38 -0.80
N PRO A 134 3.98 -24.73 -0.74
CA PRO A 134 4.15 -25.48 0.51
C PRO A 134 5.42 -25.11 1.28
N GLY A 135 6.50 -24.77 0.58
CA GLY A 135 7.76 -24.32 1.18
C GLY A 135 7.60 -22.98 1.91
N LEU A 136 7.02 -21.99 1.24
CA LEU A 136 6.74 -20.68 1.84
C LEU A 136 5.74 -20.79 3.00
N TYR A 137 4.67 -21.59 2.83
CA TYR A 137 3.74 -21.84 3.93
C TYR A 137 4.44 -22.45 5.15
N SER A 138 5.29 -23.45 4.94
CA SER A 138 6.05 -24.08 6.02
C SER A 138 6.99 -23.10 6.73
N GLU A 139 7.62 -22.19 5.98
CA GLU A 139 8.48 -21.16 6.56
C GLU A 139 7.67 -20.14 7.37
N LEU A 140 6.55 -19.66 6.83
CA LEU A 140 5.62 -18.76 7.55
C LEU A 140 5.13 -19.41 8.84
N LYS A 141 4.80 -20.71 8.83
CA LYS A 141 4.32 -21.47 10.01
C LYS A 141 5.35 -21.57 11.13
N ARG A 142 6.62 -21.37 10.88
CA ARG A 142 7.66 -21.31 11.91
C ARG A 142 7.57 -20.06 12.79
N HIS A 143 6.93 -19.01 12.28
CA HIS A 143 6.88 -17.70 12.88
C HIS A 143 5.46 -17.20 13.18
N PHE A 144 4.47 -17.71 12.45
CA PHE A 144 3.08 -17.24 12.49
C PHE A 144 2.12 -18.44 12.57
N ASP A 145 1.01 -18.27 13.25
CA ASP A 145 -0.11 -19.20 13.17
C ASP A 145 -0.97 -18.93 11.90
N ASP A 146 -1.94 -19.81 11.62
CA ASP A 146 -2.78 -19.68 10.42
C ASP A 146 -3.63 -18.40 10.42
N ALA A 147 -4.09 -17.96 11.59
CA ALA A 147 -4.87 -16.73 11.70
C ALA A 147 -4.00 -15.50 11.43
N GLN A 148 -2.72 -15.52 11.82
CA GLN A 148 -1.75 -14.47 11.53
C GLN A 148 -1.36 -14.45 10.04
N ILE A 149 -1.16 -15.62 9.41
CA ILE A 149 -0.88 -15.73 7.98
C ILE A 149 -2.08 -15.20 7.17
N LEU A 150 -3.30 -15.56 7.55
CA LEU A 150 -4.53 -15.03 6.92
C LEU A 150 -4.67 -13.51 7.12
N GLU A 151 -4.30 -12.99 8.29
CA GLU A 151 -4.30 -11.55 8.52
C GLU A 151 -3.29 -10.83 7.62
N LEU A 152 -2.06 -11.34 7.47
CA LEU A 152 -1.07 -10.80 6.53
C LEU A 152 -1.62 -10.79 5.11
N GLY A 153 -2.16 -11.89 4.62
CA GLY A 153 -2.77 -12.00 3.29
C GLY A 153 -3.94 -11.02 3.12
N THR A 154 -4.80 -10.88 4.14
CA THR A 154 -5.93 -9.93 4.12
C THR A 154 -5.43 -8.48 4.05
N VAL A 155 -4.43 -8.12 4.85
CA VAL A 155 -3.80 -6.79 4.80
C VAL A 155 -3.22 -6.50 3.43
N MET A 156 -2.47 -7.44 2.86
CA MET A 156 -1.88 -7.30 1.53
C MET A 156 -2.95 -7.17 0.43
N THR A 157 -4.02 -7.96 0.52
CA THR A 157 -5.17 -7.90 -0.42
C THR A 157 -5.83 -6.53 -0.37
N PHE A 158 -6.11 -6.01 0.82
CA PHE A 158 -6.71 -4.68 0.95
C PHE A 158 -5.81 -3.59 0.38
N LEU A 159 -4.52 -3.61 0.72
CA LEU A 159 -3.54 -2.63 0.23
C LEU A 159 -3.35 -2.71 -1.29
N GLY A 160 -3.32 -3.91 -1.86
CA GLY A 160 -3.25 -4.13 -3.31
C GLY A 160 -4.51 -3.63 -4.03
N GLY A 161 -5.69 -3.96 -3.50
CA GLY A 161 -6.97 -3.47 -4.02
C GLY A 161 -7.10 -1.95 -3.94
N LEU A 162 -6.69 -1.36 -2.82
CA LEU A 162 -6.67 0.09 -2.65
C LEU A 162 -5.70 0.75 -3.64
N ALA A 163 -4.49 0.22 -3.80
CA ALA A 163 -3.53 0.73 -4.79
C ALA A 163 -4.10 0.67 -6.21
N LYS A 164 -4.79 -0.42 -6.57
CA LYS A 164 -5.48 -0.55 -7.86
C LYS A 164 -6.53 0.54 -8.06
N LEU A 165 -7.34 0.80 -7.05
CA LEU A 165 -8.34 1.86 -7.08
C LEU A 165 -7.66 3.22 -7.29
N LEU A 166 -6.63 3.54 -6.49
CA LEU A 166 -5.89 4.79 -6.62
C LEU A 166 -5.32 4.99 -8.03
N PHE A 167 -4.82 3.92 -8.66
CA PHE A 167 -4.27 3.99 -10.02
C PHE A 167 -5.32 4.17 -11.10
N VAL A 168 -6.48 3.51 -10.96
CA VAL A 168 -7.57 3.61 -11.94
C VAL A 168 -8.23 4.98 -11.88
N PHE A 169 -8.31 5.58 -10.70
CA PHE A 169 -8.97 6.87 -10.47
C PHE A 169 -7.99 8.06 -10.49
N ASP A 170 -6.72 7.85 -10.81
CA ASP A 170 -5.65 8.87 -10.82
C ASP A 170 -5.55 9.65 -9.49
N LEU A 171 -5.61 8.93 -8.38
CA LEU A 171 -5.54 9.45 -7.02
C LEU A 171 -4.17 9.28 -6.37
N ALA A 172 -3.20 8.71 -7.07
CA ALA A 172 -1.82 8.55 -6.61
C ALA A 172 -0.84 8.76 -7.77
N GLU A 173 0.29 9.38 -7.47
CA GLU A 173 1.40 9.46 -8.42
C GLU A 173 2.07 8.10 -8.60
N LYS A 174 2.47 7.83 -9.84
CA LYS A 174 3.15 6.60 -10.25
C LYS A 174 4.61 6.90 -10.55
N GLU A 175 5.48 5.96 -10.16
CA GLU A 175 6.88 5.99 -10.60
C GLU A 175 6.98 5.87 -12.12
N GLU A 176 8.10 6.30 -12.70
CA GLU A 176 8.33 6.14 -14.13
C GLU A 176 8.29 4.67 -14.57
N THR A 177 8.76 3.78 -13.71
CA THR A 177 8.79 2.32 -13.89
C THR A 177 7.47 1.61 -13.53
N CYS A 178 6.43 2.35 -13.12
CA CYS A 178 5.16 1.75 -12.69
C CYS A 178 4.55 0.87 -13.80
N PRO A 179 4.28 -0.43 -13.53
CA PRO A 179 3.70 -1.34 -14.53
C PRO A 179 2.23 -1.04 -14.86
N PHE A 180 1.57 -0.20 -14.07
CA PHE A 180 0.15 0.15 -14.20
C PHE A 180 -0.07 1.51 -14.87
N LYS A 181 0.88 1.99 -15.67
CA LYS A 181 0.65 3.21 -16.48
C LYS A 181 -0.41 2.94 -17.55
N PRO A 182 -1.31 3.89 -17.80
CA PRO A 182 -2.29 3.76 -18.87
C PRO A 182 -1.58 3.54 -20.21
N VAL A 183 -2.05 2.58 -20.98
CA VAL A 183 -1.66 2.47 -22.39
C VAL A 183 -2.32 3.64 -23.12
N VAL A 184 -1.51 4.57 -23.62
CA VAL A 184 -2.01 5.66 -24.45
C VAL A 184 -2.57 5.05 -25.74
N ARG A 185 -3.86 5.19 -25.96
CA ARG A 185 -4.54 4.79 -27.21
C ARG A 185 -4.89 6.06 -27.98
N PRO A 186 -4.05 6.47 -28.94
CA PRO A 186 -4.25 7.73 -29.68
C PRO A 186 -5.62 7.82 -30.36
N GLU A 187 -6.14 6.67 -30.81
CA GLU A 187 -7.46 6.57 -31.47
C GLU A 187 -8.64 6.95 -30.57
N LEU A 188 -8.52 6.80 -29.24
CA LEU A 188 -9.57 7.18 -28.30
C LEU A 188 -9.49 8.65 -27.88
N ILE A 189 -8.35 9.31 -28.10
CA ILE A 189 -8.15 10.73 -27.79
C ILE A 189 -8.72 11.60 -28.92
N ALA A 190 -8.70 11.12 -30.16
CA ALA A 190 -9.21 11.83 -31.33
C ALA A 190 -10.75 11.84 -31.43
N ALA A 191 -11.46 11.05 -30.60
CA ALA A 191 -12.92 10.91 -30.62
C ALA A 191 -13.63 11.64 -29.45
N ALA A 192 -12.91 12.34 -28.61
CA ALA A 192 -13.42 13.12 -27.46
C ALA A 192 -13.27 14.63 -27.72
#